data_db1b211688120b88fc5a8345c5d15790
#
_entry.id   db1b211688120b88fc5a8345c5d15790
#
_cell.length_a   1.000
_cell.length_b   1.000
_cell.length_c   1.000
_cell.angle_alpha   90.00
_cell.angle_beta   90.00
_cell.angle_gamma   90.00
#
_symmetry.space_group_name_H-M   'P 1'
#
loop_
_entity.id
_entity.type
_entity.pdbx_description
1 polymer ?
#
loop_
_entity_poly.entity_id
_entity_poly.type
_entity_poly.pdbx_seq_one_letter_code
_entity_poly.pdbx_strand_id
1 'polypeptide(L)'
;AYENIVLPVVLDNQDIDEDDVNDLLESLQIEHCRDKFPEQMSGGEQQRVAIARALITHPSVIFADEPTGNLDAVSAETVAKMLTLAASKYQQTIVMVTHDRQMAEYADRILTITDGNVTGGVGV
;
A
#
# COMPACT_ATOMS: atom_id res chain seq x y z
N ALA A 1 -6.91 1.45 -14.16
CA ALA A 1 -6.17 0.93 -12.99
C ALA A 1 -5.51 -0.43 -13.25
N TYR A 2 -6.18 -1.32 -13.96
CA TYR A 2 -5.65 -2.67 -14.25
C TYR A 2 -4.24 -2.62 -14.87
N GLU A 3 -4.05 -1.84 -15.92
CA GLU A 3 -2.76 -1.72 -16.60
C GLU A 3 -1.65 -1.22 -15.67
N ASN A 4 -1.98 -0.30 -14.79
CA ASN A 4 -1.05 0.23 -13.80
C ASN A 4 -0.62 -0.86 -12.81
N ILE A 5 -1.57 -1.65 -12.33
CA ILE A 5 -1.31 -2.72 -11.36
C ILE A 5 -0.41 -3.80 -11.95
N VAL A 6 -0.69 -4.24 -13.18
CA VAL A 6 0.04 -5.36 -13.80
C VAL A 6 1.35 -4.94 -14.47
N LEU A 7 1.62 -3.65 -14.58
CA LEU A 7 2.81 -3.14 -15.27
C LEU A 7 4.13 -3.80 -14.79
N PRO A 8 4.39 -3.96 -13.49
CA PRO A 8 5.63 -4.62 -13.04
C PRO A 8 5.74 -6.06 -13.54
N VAL A 9 4.62 -6.79 -13.62
CA VAL A 9 4.59 -8.17 -14.11
C VAL A 9 4.92 -8.21 -15.60
N VAL A 10 4.33 -7.30 -16.38
CA VAL A 10 4.55 -7.17 -17.82
C VAL A 10 6.01 -6.80 -18.10
N LEU A 11 6.56 -5.85 -17.36
CA LEU A 11 7.96 -5.41 -17.55
C LEU A 11 8.97 -6.51 -17.20
N ASP A 12 8.60 -7.45 -16.34
CA ASP A 12 9.44 -8.58 -15.96
C ASP A 12 9.21 -9.80 -16.87
N ASN A 13 8.49 -9.64 -17.96
CA ASN A 13 8.16 -10.70 -18.93
C ASN A 13 7.49 -11.93 -18.30
N GLN A 14 6.72 -11.72 -17.25
CA GLN A 14 5.98 -12.78 -16.59
C GLN A 14 4.53 -12.80 -17.05
N ASP A 15 3.89 -13.95 -16.91
CA ASP A 15 2.47 -14.07 -17.21
C ASP A 15 1.64 -13.45 -16.11
N ILE A 16 0.54 -12.79 -16.48
CA ILE A 16 -0.38 -12.19 -15.53
C ILE A 16 -1.31 -13.29 -15.00
N ASP A 17 -1.35 -13.44 -13.68
CA ASP A 17 -2.34 -14.26 -13.01
C ASP A 17 -3.58 -13.41 -12.72
N GLU A 18 -4.63 -13.62 -13.51
CA GLU A 18 -5.88 -12.85 -13.39
C GLU A 18 -6.57 -13.07 -12.04
N ASP A 19 -6.46 -14.26 -11.46
CA ASP A 19 -7.03 -14.53 -10.13
C ASP A 19 -6.33 -13.71 -9.06
N ASP A 20 -5.03 -13.54 -9.17
CA ASP A 20 -4.23 -12.73 -8.26
C ASP A 20 -4.60 -11.24 -8.37
N VAL A 21 -4.78 -10.75 -9.59
CA VAL A 21 -5.24 -9.37 -9.83
C VAL A 21 -6.63 -9.16 -9.21
N ASN A 22 -7.56 -10.07 -9.46
CA ASN A 22 -8.92 -9.96 -8.94
C ASN A 22 -8.95 -10.00 -7.41
N ASP A 23 -8.12 -10.83 -6.80
CA ASP A 23 -7.99 -10.93 -5.35
C ASP A 23 -7.48 -9.61 -4.74
N LEU A 24 -6.49 -8.99 -5.37
CA LEU A 24 -5.98 -7.68 -4.94
C LEU A 24 -7.03 -6.58 -5.08
N LEU A 25 -7.74 -6.54 -6.20
CA LEU A 25 -8.81 -5.55 -6.42
C LEU A 25 -9.91 -5.69 -5.35
N GLU A 26 -10.29 -6.91 -5.03
CA GLU A 26 -11.29 -7.17 -4.00
C GLU A 26 -10.79 -6.80 -2.61
N SER A 27 -9.59 -7.23 -2.25
CA SER A 27 -9.00 -6.98 -0.92
C SER A 27 -8.83 -5.49 -0.65
N LEU A 28 -8.50 -4.72 -1.67
CA LEU A 28 -8.29 -3.28 -1.56
C LEU A 28 -9.55 -2.47 -1.89
N GLN A 29 -10.66 -3.14 -2.19
CA GLN A 29 -11.95 -2.53 -2.51
C GLN A 29 -11.86 -1.52 -3.65
N ILE A 30 -11.15 -1.89 -4.71
CA ILE A 30 -10.98 -1.08 -5.91
C ILE A 30 -11.44 -1.79 -7.19
N GLU A 31 -12.30 -2.78 -7.07
CA GLU A 31 -12.85 -3.52 -8.22
C GLU A 31 -13.51 -2.59 -9.23
N HIS A 32 -14.22 -1.59 -8.73
CA HIS A 32 -14.89 -0.57 -9.56
C HIS A 32 -13.91 0.36 -10.29
N CYS A 33 -12.63 0.32 -9.94
CA CYS A 33 -11.59 1.15 -10.56
C CYS A 33 -10.86 0.44 -11.70
N ARG A 34 -11.14 -0.84 -11.92
CA ARG A 34 -10.39 -1.67 -12.88
C ARG A 34 -10.17 -1.00 -14.23
N ASP A 35 -11.23 -0.42 -14.80
CA ASP A 35 -11.20 0.18 -16.13
C ASP A 35 -11.13 1.71 -16.10
N LYS A 36 -10.85 2.30 -14.93
CA LYS A 36 -10.74 3.74 -14.77
C LYS A 36 -9.31 4.24 -14.97
N PHE A 37 -9.19 5.45 -15.50
CA PHE A 37 -7.94 6.19 -15.52
C PHE A 37 -7.73 6.92 -14.18
N PRO A 38 -6.47 7.30 -13.85
CA PRO A 38 -6.18 8.02 -12.61
C PRO A 38 -7.05 9.25 -12.38
N GLU A 39 -7.35 10.01 -13.43
CA GLU A 39 -8.17 11.21 -13.37
C GLU A 39 -9.62 10.94 -12.92
N GLN A 40 -10.05 9.70 -13.04
CA GLN A 40 -11.41 9.27 -12.69
C GLN A 40 -11.49 8.68 -11.29
N MET A 41 -10.37 8.62 -10.57
CA MET A 41 -10.27 8.01 -9.26
C MET A 41 -10.00 9.06 -8.18
N SER A 42 -10.54 8.83 -6.97
CA SER A 42 -10.20 9.62 -5.79
C SER A 42 -8.72 9.44 -5.40
N GLY A 43 -8.20 10.33 -4.57
CA GLY A 43 -6.84 10.20 -4.04
C GLY A 43 -6.61 8.88 -3.29
N GLY A 44 -7.58 8.49 -2.47
CA GLY A 44 -7.53 7.21 -1.75
C GLY A 44 -7.58 6.00 -2.67
N GLU A 45 -8.39 6.06 -3.72
CA GLU A 45 -8.44 5.00 -4.74
C GLU A 45 -7.12 4.90 -5.51
N GLN A 46 -6.54 6.03 -5.91
CA GLN A 46 -5.23 6.06 -6.55
C GLN A 46 -4.15 5.44 -5.67
N GLN A 47 -4.17 5.74 -4.39
CA GLN A 47 -3.22 5.19 -3.43
C GLN A 47 -3.40 3.67 -3.28
N ARG A 48 -4.64 3.19 -3.23
CA ARG A 48 -4.90 1.74 -3.16
C ARG A 48 -4.47 1.02 -4.44
N VAL A 49 -4.59 1.65 -5.60
CA VAL A 49 -4.04 1.13 -6.85
C VAL A 49 -2.51 1.02 -6.77
N ALA A 50 -1.84 2.01 -6.20
CA ALA A 50 -0.39 1.98 -6.01
C ALA A 50 0.02 0.84 -5.05
N ILE A 51 -0.77 0.58 -4.01
CA ILE A 51 -0.55 -0.55 -3.11
C ILE A 51 -0.71 -1.88 -3.85
N ALA A 52 -1.76 -2.02 -4.66
CA ALA A 52 -1.97 -3.23 -5.47
C ALA A 52 -0.79 -3.48 -6.41
N ARG A 53 -0.29 -2.44 -7.05
CA ARG A 53 0.89 -2.54 -7.93
C ARG A 53 2.13 -3.00 -7.16
N ALA A 54 2.32 -2.55 -5.94
CA ALA A 54 3.43 -2.98 -5.11
C ALA A 54 3.28 -4.45 -4.68
N LEU A 55 2.06 -4.90 -4.41
CA LEU A 55 1.79 -6.26 -3.94
C LEU A 55 1.79 -7.32 -5.04
N ILE A 56 1.49 -6.95 -6.30
CA ILE A 56 1.30 -7.93 -7.38
C ILE A 56 2.56 -8.75 -7.67
N THR A 57 3.73 -8.23 -7.38
CA THR A 57 5.00 -8.94 -7.57
C THR A 57 5.37 -9.83 -6.40
N HIS A 58 4.55 -9.87 -5.35
CA HIS A 58 4.78 -10.64 -4.13
C HIS A 58 6.14 -10.36 -3.48
N PRO A 59 6.52 -9.09 -3.26
CA PRO A 59 7.81 -8.77 -2.65
C PRO A 59 7.84 -9.18 -1.19
N SER A 60 9.05 -9.42 -0.66
CA SER A 60 9.21 -9.68 0.77
C SER A 60 9.05 -8.42 1.62
N VAL A 61 9.44 -7.28 1.07
CA VAL A 61 9.41 -5.99 1.76
C VAL A 61 8.81 -4.92 0.86
N ILE A 62 7.94 -4.10 1.42
CA ILE A 62 7.35 -2.94 0.75
C ILE A 62 7.78 -1.69 1.50
N PHE A 63 8.29 -0.71 0.77
CA PHE A 63 8.61 0.61 1.32
C PHE A 63 7.48 1.58 0.99
N ALA A 64 6.93 2.21 2.01
CA ALA A 64 5.87 3.20 1.87
C ALA A 64 6.35 4.52 2.47
N ASP A 65 6.52 5.53 1.63
CA ASP A 65 6.97 6.85 2.03
C ASP A 65 5.76 7.80 2.09
N GLU A 66 5.38 8.18 3.31
CA GLU A 66 4.22 9.04 3.57
C GLU A 66 2.98 8.61 2.79
N PRO A 67 2.51 7.35 2.94
CA PRO A 67 1.50 6.77 2.05
C PRO A 67 0.14 7.46 2.11
N THR A 68 -0.11 8.27 3.12
CA THR A 68 -1.37 8.99 3.32
C THR A 68 -1.22 10.50 3.36
N GLY A 69 -0.04 11.02 3.00
CA GLY A 69 0.32 12.44 3.17
C GLY A 69 -0.58 13.42 2.45
N ASN A 70 -1.19 13.02 1.33
CA ASN A 70 -2.06 13.88 0.51
C ASN A 70 -3.55 13.55 0.66
N LEU A 71 -3.91 12.73 1.64
CA LEU A 71 -5.28 12.27 1.83
C LEU A 71 -5.95 13.00 3.00
N ASP A 72 -7.28 13.13 2.92
CA ASP A 72 -8.07 13.56 4.07
C ASP A 72 -8.05 12.48 5.17
N ALA A 73 -8.52 12.82 6.38
CA ALA A 73 -8.45 11.92 7.52
C ALA A 73 -9.19 10.59 7.30
N VAL A 74 -10.36 10.63 6.66
CA VAL A 74 -11.17 9.43 6.41
C VAL A 74 -10.50 8.53 5.39
N SER A 75 -10.04 9.09 4.28
CA SER A 75 -9.32 8.35 3.24
C SER A 75 -8.00 7.79 3.75
N ALA A 76 -7.27 8.55 4.57
CA ALA A 76 -6.03 8.12 5.19
C ALA A 76 -6.25 6.90 6.08
N GLU A 77 -7.28 6.92 6.91
CA GLU A 77 -7.62 5.79 7.77
C GLU A 77 -7.98 4.54 6.96
N THR A 78 -8.76 4.71 5.91
CA THR A 78 -9.14 3.61 5.01
C THR A 78 -7.91 2.99 4.37
N VAL A 79 -7.02 3.79 3.82
CA VAL A 79 -5.78 3.31 3.20
C VAL A 79 -4.89 2.60 4.21
N ALA A 80 -4.74 3.15 5.41
CA ALA A 80 -3.94 2.53 6.46
C ALA A 80 -4.46 1.15 6.85
N LYS A 81 -5.76 1.01 7.02
CA LYS A 81 -6.40 -0.28 7.31
C LYS A 81 -6.21 -1.28 6.17
N MET A 82 -6.39 -0.84 4.92
CA MET A 82 -6.22 -1.70 3.75
C MET A 82 -4.77 -2.17 3.62
N LEU A 83 -3.82 -1.28 3.84
CA LEU A 83 -2.40 -1.61 3.80
C LEU A 83 -2.05 -2.65 4.87
N THR A 84 -2.54 -2.48 6.09
CA THR A 84 -2.33 -3.41 7.19
C THR A 84 -2.93 -4.79 6.90
N LEU A 85 -4.16 -4.83 6.40
CA LEU A 85 -4.84 -6.08 6.07
C LEU A 85 -4.15 -6.80 4.90
N ALA A 86 -3.75 -6.07 3.87
CA ALA A 86 -3.05 -6.64 2.74
C ALA A 86 -1.68 -7.21 3.15
N ALA A 87 -0.95 -6.50 4.00
CA ALA A 87 0.32 -6.98 4.53
C ALA A 87 0.15 -8.31 5.28
N SER A 88 -0.86 -8.41 6.12
CA SER A 88 -1.16 -9.63 6.86
C SER A 88 -1.58 -10.77 5.91
N LYS A 89 -2.48 -10.49 4.98
CA LYS A 89 -3.02 -11.49 4.04
C LYS A 89 -1.92 -12.07 3.14
N TYR A 90 -1.02 -11.25 2.65
CA TYR A 90 0.04 -11.66 1.72
C TYR A 90 1.38 -11.90 2.41
N GLN A 91 1.41 -11.84 3.75
CA GLN A 91 2.62 -12.05 4.55
C GLN A 91 3.77 -11.13 4.14
N GLN A 92 3.45 -9.85 3.94
CA GLN A 92 4.42 -8.84 3.53
C GLN A 92 4.92 -8.07 4.74
N THR A 93 6.20 -7.68 4.69
CA THR A 93 6.77 -6.73 5.64
C THR A 93 6.67 -5.34 5.04
N ILE A 94 6.12 -4.39 5.77
CA ILE A 94 6.02 -3.01 5.34
C ILE A 94 6.92 -2.14 6.20
N VAL A 95 7.78 -1.38 5.53
CA VAL A 95 8.58 -0.33 6.16
C VAL A 95 7.97 1.00 5.75
N MET A 96 7.34 1.68 6.68
CA MET A 96 6.64 2.93 6.42
C MET A 96 7.39 4.11 7.02
N VAL A 97 7.59 5.15 6.21
CA VAL A 97 8.12 6.42 6.67
C VAL A 97 6.95 7.38 6.82
N THR A 98 6.78 7.91 8.02
CA THR A 98 5.72 8.89 8.30
C THR A 98 6.11 9.76 9.48
N HIS A 99 5.62 11.00 9.50
CA HIS A 99 5.64 11.87 10.67
C HIS A 99 4.25 12.04 11.29
N ASP A 100 3.27 11.29 10.79
CA ASP A 100 1.92 11.26 11.33
C ASP A 100 1.82 10.17 12.41
N ARG A 101 1.58 10.57 13.65
CA ARG A 101 1.48 9.64 14.77
C ARG A 101 0.32 8.66 14.65
N GLN A 102 -0.79 9.08 14.04
CA GLN A 102 -1.93 8.19 13.83
C GLN A 102 -1.58 7.06 12.86
N MET A 103 -0.82 7.36 11.83
CA MET A 103 -0.32 6.34 10.90
C MET A 103 0.67 5.39 11.59
N ALA A 104 1.54 5.91 12.44
CA ALA A 104 2.51 5.10 13.16
C ALA A 104 1.85 4.07 14.07
N GLU A 105 0.65 4.34 14.57
CA GLU A 105 -0.09 3.42 15.43
C GLU A 105 -0.50 2.12 14.74
N TYR A 106 -0.55 2.09 13.40
CA TYR A 106 -0.84 0.87 12.64
C TYR A 106 0.36 -0.08 12.58
N ALA A 107 1.54 0.37 12.96
CA ALA A 107 2.76 -0.43 12.91
C ALA A 107 2.88 -1.36 14.12
N ASP A 108 3.51 -2.52 13.90
CA ASP A 108 3.87 -3.44 14.98
C ASP A 108 5.07 -2.93 15.77
N ARG A 109 5.92 -2.12 15.13
CA ARG A 109 7.14 -1.59 15.71
C ARG A 109 7.41 -0.20 15.15
N ILE A 110 7.86 0.70 16.02
CA ILE A 110 8.17 2.09 15.65
C ILE A 110 9.63 2.38 15.96
N LEU A 111 10.32 2.91 14.94
CA LEU A 111 11.66 3.49 15.10
C LEU A 111 11.55 4.99 14.94
N THR A 112 12.13 5.73 15.87
CA THR A 112 12.13 7.19 15.81
C THR A 112 13.51 7.67 15.38
N ILE A 113 13.54 8.58 14.40
CA ILE A 113 14.78 9.19 13.92
C ILE A 113 14.76 10.66 14.31
N THR A 114 15.77 11.07 15.09
CA THR A 114 15.94 12.45 15.55
C THR A 114 17.40 12.83 15.40
N ASP A 115 17.66 13.92 14.68
CA ASP A 115 19.03 14.43 14.44
C ASP A 115 20.00 13.35 13.95
N GLY A 116 19.53 12.47 13.07
CA GLY A 116 20.32 11.38 12.52
C GLY A 116 20.48 10.17 13.43
N ASN A 117 19.92 10.20 14.64
CA ASN A 117 19.97 9.09 15.57
C ASN A 117 18.68 8.30 15.56
N VAL A 118 18.79 6.97 15.55
CA VAL A 118 17.65 6.06 15.60
C VAL A 118 17.43 5.61 17.03
N THR A 119 16.21 5.80 17.52
CA THR A 119 15.81 5.38 18.87
C THR A 119 14.49 4.62 18.80
N GLY A 120 14.20 3.85 19.85
CA GLY A 120 12.97 3.08 19.93
C GLY A 120 13.15 1.64 19.48
N GLY A 121 12.18 1.12 18.77
CA GLY A 121 12.20 -0.27 18.32
C GLY A 121 11.45 -1.20 19.25
N VAL A 122 10.61 -0.64 20.12
CA VAL A 122 9.72 -1.44 20.96
C VAL A 122 8.42 -1.66 20.20
N GLY A 123 7.92 -2.89 20.23
CA GLY A 123 6.59 -3.21 19.71
C GLY A 123 5.52 -2.46 20.52
N VAL A 124 4.51 -2.02 19.83
CA VAL A 124 3.43 -1.23 20.42
C VAL A 124 2.25 -2.12 20.76
#